data_66c065313c865d3d4d7abe1571121c3b
#
_entry.id   66c065313c865d3d4d7abe1571121c3b
#
_cell.length_a   1.000
_cell.length_b   1.000
_cell.length_c   1.000
_cell.angle_alpha   90.00
_cell.angle_beta   90.00
_cell.angle_gamma   90.00
#
_symmetry.space_group_name_H-M   'P 1'
#
loop_
_entity.id
_entity.type
_entity.pdbx_description
1 polymer ?
#
loop_
_entity_poly.entity_id
_entity_poly.type
_entity_poly.pdbx_seq_one_letter_code
_entity_poly.pdbx_strand_id
1 'polypeptide(L)'
;LQKAIQDPATSAEKRESLSKTLKDHLEDREANKKKVIQAFKNHYTFSKVLFIHDYEQKNLKGLASPAIFLNEHGVVDPNIKMENDFYLLAGRGNNDESFVIYTAEGSAMPAHFPDRYNRNVFEGLVALLKKDKIGNYIDKLNEAMTAKYRSWKQVID
;
A
#
# COMPACT_ATOMS: atom_id res chain seq x y z
N LEU A 1 9.52 -17.74 11.19
CA LEU A 1 10.82 -18.11 10.62
C LEU A 1 11.96 -17.75 11.57
N GLN A 2 12.15 -16.50 12.01
CA GLN A 2 13.26 -16.08 12.88
C GLN A 2 13.33 -16.90 14.19
N LYS A 3 12.20 -17.11 14.88
CA LYS A 3 12.17 -17.96 16.09
C LYS A 3 12.63 -19.39 15.82
N ALA A 4 12.23 -19.98 14.68
CA ALA A 4 12.62 -21.35 14.33
C ALA A 4 14.11 -21.45 13.94
N ILE A 5 14.70 -20.40 13.39
CA ILE A 5 16.14 -20.33 13.10
C ILE A 5 16.97 -20.26 14.39
N GLN A 6 16.46 -19.57 15.42
CA GLN A 6 17.12 -19.39 16.71
C GLN A 6 16.88 -20.55 17.68
N ASP A 7 15.97 -21.47 17.38
CA ASP A 7 15.65 -22.61 18.24
C ASP A 7 16.83 -23.61 18.24
N PRO A 8 17.42 -23.93 19.41
CA PRO A 8 18.48 -24.90 19.50
C PRO A 8 18.10 -26.31 19.02
N ALA A 9 16.83 -26.68 19.08
CA ALA A 9 16.31 -27.96 18.62
C ALA A 9 16.24 -28.10 17.09
N THR A 10 16.40 -27.00 16.35
CA THR A 10 16.38 -27.02 14.88
C THR A 10 17.72 -27.52 14.34
N SER A 11 17.67 -28.52 13.44
CA SER A 11 18.91 -29.07 12.81
C SER A 11 19.63 -28.01 11.96
N ALA A 12 20.92 -28.17 11.74
CA ALA A 12 21.73 -27.23 10.95
C ALA A 12 21.20 -27.06 9.52
N GLU A 13 20.86 -28.15 8.83
CA GLU A 13 20.27 -28.12 7.48
C GLU A 13 18.96 -27.35 7.43
N LYS A 14 18.10 -27.56 8.42
CA LYS A 14 16.81 -26.86 8.51
C LYS A 14 17.01 -25.38 8.80
N ARG A 15 17.98 -25.00 9.62
CA ARG A 15 18.33 -23.59 9.86
C ARG A 15 18.81 -22.91 8.59
N GLU A 16 19.67 -23.56 7.81
CA GLU A 16 20.17 -23.02 6.55
C GLU A 16 19.02 -22.80 5.55
N SER A 17 18.15 -23.80 5.36
CA SER A 17 16.97 -23.69 4.52
C SER A 17 16.04 -22.55 4.96
N LEU A 18 15.75 -22.45 6.26
CA LEU A 18 14.91 -21.38 6.81
C LEU A 18 15.56 -20.01 6.66
N SER A 19 16.88 -19.92 6.81
CA SER A 19 17.63 -18.66 6.63
C SER A 19 17.60 -18.19 5.19
N LYS A 20 17.74 -19.09 4.23
CA LYS A 20 17.58 -18.79 2.80
C LYS A 20 16.17 -18.31 2.51
N THR A 21 15.15 -19.04 2.96
CA THR A 21 13.75 -18.65 2.77
C THR A 21 13.46 -17.27 3.38
N LEU A 22 13.98 -16.98 4.57
CA LEU A 22 13.81 -15.66 5.19
C LEU A 22 14.45 -14.56 4.36
N LYS A 23 15.65 -14.79 3.84
CA LYS A 23 16.36 -13.83 2.98
C LYS A 23 15.56 -13.55 1.72
N ASP A 24 15.11 -14.59 1.03
CA ASP A 24 14.32 -14.47 -0.20
C ASP A 24 13.02 -13.66 0.06
N HIS A 25 12.30 -13.95 1.16
CA HIS A 25 11.12 -13.18 1.55
C HIS A 25 11.41 -11.71 1.85
N LEU A 26 12.55 -11.41 2.49
CA LEU A 26 12.93 -10.02 2.78
C LEU A 26 13.28 -9.26 1.49
N GLU A 27 14.00 -9.89 0.57
CA GLU A 27 14.32 -9.31 -0.75
C GLU A 27 13.06 -9.05 -1.58
N ASP A 28 12.13 -10.02 -1.62
CA ASP A 28 10.84 -9.88 -2.30
C ASP A 28 9.99 -8.75 -1.69
N ARG A 29 9.96 -8.66 -0.36
CA ARG A 29 9.25 -7.59 0.35
C ARG A 29 9.80 -6.21 -0.02
N GLU A 30 11.12 -6.05 -0.03
CA GLU A 30 11.77 -4.79 -0.40
C GLU A 30 11.51 -4.44 -1.88
N ALA A 31 11.60 -5.43 -2.78
CA ALA A 31 11.31 -5.23 -4.19
C ALA A 31 9.84 -4.82 -4.42
N ASN A 32 8.89 -5.49 -3.74
CA ASN A 32 7.48 -5.17 -3.82
C ASN A 32 7.16 -3.77 -3.25
N LYS A 33 7.77 -3.40 -2.12
CA LYS A 33 7.64 -2.06 -1.55
C LYS A 33 8.02 -0.97 -2.56
N LYS A 34 9.18 -1.10 -3.21
CA LYS A 34 9.65 -0.16 -4.23
C LYS A 34 8.71 -0.11 -5.44
N LYS A 35 8.21 -1.26 -5.90
CA LYS A 35 7.23 -1.32 -7.00
C LYS A 35 5.95 -0.58 -6.66
N VAL A 36 5.41 -0.73 -5.45
CA VAL A 36 4.19 -0.04 -5.00
C VAL A 36 4.43 1.47 -4.94
N ILE A 37 5.51 1.92 -4.30
CA ILE A 37 5.86 3.35 -4.22
C ILE A 37 5.96 3.95 -5.63
N GLN A 38 6.69 3.30 -6.53
CA GLN A 38 6.87 3.77 -7.89
C GLN A 38 5.57 3.80 -8.68
N ALA A 39 4.71 2.79 -8.52
CA ALA A 39 3.42 2.73 -9.19
C ALA A 39 2.49 3.87 -8.73
N PHE A 40 2.39 4.15 -7.43
CA PHE A 40 1.64 5.30 -6.95
C PHE A 40 2.21 6.62 -7.48
N LYS A 41 3.52 6.78 -7.48
CA LYS A 41 4.20 7.98 -7.98
C LYS A 41 3.91 8.23 -9.47
N ASN A 42 3.83 7.18 -10.27
CA ASN A 42 3.64 7.27 -11.71
C ASN A 42 2.17 7.38 -12.14
N HIS A 43 1.25 6.79 -11.37
CA HIS A 43 -0.13 6.55 -11.80
C HIS A 43 -1.19 7.26 -10.95
N TYR A 44 -0.86 7.71 -9.72
CA TYR A 44 -1.84 8.32 -8.83
C TYR A 44 -1.65 9.83 -8.73
N THR A 45 -2.67 10.57 -9.14
CA THR A 45 -2.64 12.04 -9.22
C THR A 45 -3.78 12.72 -8.46
N PHE A 46 -4.70 11.93 -7.89
CA PHE A 46 -5.90 12.46 -7.23
C PHE A 46 -5.57 13.25 -5.95
N SER A 47 -4.61 12.78 -5.16
CA SER A 47 -4.17 13.43 -3.93
C SER A 47 -2.71 13.11 -3.62
N LYS A 48 -2.10 13.85 -2.69
CA LYS A 48 -0.77 13.53 -2.18
C LYS A 48 -0.78 12.17 -1.47
N VAL A 49 0.22 11.36 -1.74
CA VAL A 49 0.40 10.04 -1.10
C VAL A 49 1.68 10.06 -0.28
N LEU A 50 1.58 9.61 0.95
CA LEU A 50 2.70 9.37 1.85
C LEU A 50 2.75 7.87 2.17
N PHE A 51 3.94 7.32 2.23
CA PHE A 51 4.16 5.90 2.49
C PHE A 51 4.71 5.70 3.90
N ILE A 52 4.24 4.67 4.58
CA ILE A 52 4.74 4.25 5.88
C ILE A 52 4.91 2.73 5.89
N HIS A 53 5.64 2.21 6.85
CA HIS A 53 5.56 0.79 7.16
C HIS A 53 4.23 0.48 7.87
N ASP A 54 3.67 -0.69 7.63
CA ASP A 54 2.41 -1.16 8.24
C ASP A 54 2.42 -1.10 9.78
N TYR A 55 3.53 -1.47 10.40
CA TYR A 55 3.70 -1.42 11.84
C TYR A 55 3.76 0.01 12.43
N GLU A 56 3.96 1.02 11.58
CA GLU A 56 3.96 2.45 11.97
C GLU A 56 2.55 3.08 11.95
N GLN A 57 1.53 2.39 11.47
CA GLN A 57 0.17 2.92 11.39
C GLN A 57 -0.33 3.46 12.75
N LYS A 58 -0.01 2.76 13.84
CA LYS A 58 -0.36 3.18 15.22
C LYS A 58 0.30 4.50 15.66
N ASN A 59 1.37 4.92 14.98
CA ASN A 59 2.12 6.15 15.26
C ASN A 59 1.64 7.33 14.41
N LEU A 60 0.71 7.12 13.47
CA LEU A 60 0.09 8.18 12.71
C LEU A 60 -0.79 9.05 13.62
N LYS A 61 -0.54 10.36 13.62
CA LYS A 61 -1.23 11.36 14.44
C LYS A 61 -1.43 12.68 13.68
N GLY A 62 -1.75 12.59 12.39
CA GLY A 62 -1.85 13.79 11.54
C GLY A 62 -0.55 14.59 11.53
N LEU A 63 -0.64 15.88 11.73
CA LEU A 63 0.51 16.80 11.78
C LEU A 63 1.52 16.47 12.91
N ALA A 64 1.06 15.81 13.99
CA ALA A 64 1.91 15.39 15.10
C ALA A 64 2.59 14.03 14.89
N SER A 65 2.50 13.46 13.69
CA SER A 65 3.16 12.19 13.37
C SER A 65 4.68 12.33 13.46
N PRO A 66 5.38 11.34 14.06
CA PRO A 66 6.84 11.32 14.08
C PRO A 66 7.41 11.12 12.66
N ALA A 67 8.72 11.10 12.52
CA ALA A 67 9.42 10.84 11.27
C ALA A 67 9.31 9.35 10.89
N ILE A 68 8.20 8.96 10.27
CA ILE A 68 7.88 7.59 9.87
C ILE A 68 7.66 7.41 8.36
N PHE A 69 7.67 8.51 7.61
CA PHE A 69 7.35 8.50 6.19
C PHE A 69 8.53 8.04 5.35
N LEU A 70 8.24 7.29 4.30
CA LEU A 70 9.23 6.70 3.41
C LEU A 70 9.43 7.57 2.18
N ASN A 71 10.68 7.71 1.75
CA ASN A 71 11.04 8.31 0.47
C ASN A 71 10.80 7.32 -0.70
N GLU A 72 11.15 7.73 -1.90
CA GLU A 72 11.01 6.94 -3.12
C GLU A 72 11.83 5.64 -3.14
N HIS A 73 12.85 5.54 -2.29
CA HIS A 73 13.65 4.32 -2.13
C HIS A 73 13.11 3.40 -1.04
N GLY A 74 12.00 3.79 -0.38
CA GLY A 74 11.37 3.03 0.70
C GLY A 74 12.13 3.10 2.03
N VAL A 75 12.90 4.16 2.23
CA VAL A 75 13.66 4.46 3.44
C VAL A 75 13.00 5.62 4.17
N VAL A 76 12.97 5.57 5.50
CA VAL A 76 12.43 6.66 6.32
C VAL A 76 13.21 7.95 6.07
N ASP A 77 12.49 9.02 5.74
CA ASP A 77 13.05 10.36 5.51
C ASP A 77 12.40 11.35 6.50
N PRO A 78 13.17 11.92 7.44
CA PRO A 78 12.66 12.84 8.46
C PRO A 78 12.16 14.17 7.88
N ASN A 79 12.50 14.50 6.63
CA ASN A 79 12.03 15.70 5.97
C ASN A 79 10.62 15.57 5.39
N ILE A 80 10.12 14.32 5.22
CA ILE A 80 8.77 14.07 4.75
C ILE A 80 7.81 14.19 5.93
N LYS A 81 6.83 15.10 5.82
CA LYS A 81 5.85 15.38 6.87
C LYS A 81 4.44 15.47 6.29
N MET A 82 3.44 15.20 7.11
CA MET A 82 2.06 15.54 6.81
C MET A 82 1.87 17.06 6.79
N GLU A 83 1.01 17.52 5.90
CA GLU A 83 0.70 18.95 5.73
C GLU A 83 -0.66 19.33 6.33
N ASN A 84 -1.47 18.33 6.68
CA ASN A 84 -2.78 18.53 7.32
C ASN A 84 -3.14 17.29 8.17
N ASP A 85 -4.19 17.44 9.00
CA ASP A 85 -4.68 16.35 9.86
C ASP A 85 -5.70 15.44 9.18
N PHE A 86 -6.21 15.83 8.01
CA PHE A 86 -7.13 14.99 7.25
C PHE A 86 -6.36 14.04 6.34
N TYR A 87 -6.51 12.75 6.56
CA TYR A 87 -5.90 11.70 5.74
C TYR A 87 -6.77 10.44 5.68
N LEU A 88 -6.52 9.66 4.68
CA LEU A 88 -7.08 8.32 4.52
C LEU A 88 -5.94 7.30 4.58
N LEU A 89 -6.25 6.12 5.06
CA LEU A 89 -5.31 5.00 5.06
C LEU A 89 -5.56 4.15 3.81
N ALA A 90 -4.50 3.76 3.13
CA ALA A 90 -4.57 2.77 2.07
C ALA A 90 -3.69 1.59 2.43
N GLY A 91 -4.27 0.42 2.49
CA GLY A 91 -3.58 -0.83 2.79
C GLY A 91 -3.83 -1.88 1.72
N ARG A 92 -3.01 -2.93 1.74
CA ARG A 92 -3.23 -4.08 0.88
C ARG A 92 -4.48 -4.84 1.33
N GLY A 93 -5.36 -5.15 0.39
CA GLY A 93 -6.52 -5.99 0.63
C GLY A 93 -6.12 -7.47 0.80
N ASN A 94 -7.12 -8.30 1.07
CA ASN A 94 -6.92 -9.76 1.24
C ASN A 94 -6.41 -10.45 -0.05
N ASN A 95 -6.60 -9.81 -1.20
CA ASN A 95 -6.04 -10.24 -2.47
C ASN A 95 -4.78 -9.43 -2.74
N ASP A 96 -3.68 -10.08 -3.04
CA ASP A 96 -2.35 -9.46 -3.24
C ASP A 96 -2.30 -8.33 -4.28
N GLU A 97 -3.35 -8.15 -5.05
CA GLU A 97 -3.44 -7.17 -6.15
C GLU A 97 -4.35 -5.98 -5.86
N SER A 98 -5.02 -5.92 -4.69
CA SER A 98 -5.97 -4.85 -4.36
C SER A 98 -5.45 -3.92 -3.26
N PHE A 99 -5.82 -2.65 -3.35
CA PHE A 99 -5.69 -1.70 -2.25
C PHE A 99 -7.08 -1.36 -1.73
N VAL A 100 -7.21 -1.26 -0.42
CA VAL A 100 -8.44 -0.87 0.26
C VAL A 100 -8.17 0.43 1.00
N ILE A 101 -9.10 1.37 0.87
CA ILE A 101 -9.03 2.67 1.52
C ILE A 101 -9.93 2.65 2.76
N TYR A 102 -9.39 3.19 3.84
CA TYR A 102 -10.03 3.29 5.15
C TYR A 102 -10.00 4.73 5.65
N THR A 103 -10.85 5.04 6.61
CA THR A 103 -10.76 6.30 7.36
C THR A 103 -9.46 6.34 8.16
N ALA A 104 -9.11 7.51 8.70
CA ALA A 104 -7.95 7.69 9.59
C ALA A 104 -7.97 6.75 10.80
N GLU A 105 -9.15 6.39 11.28
CA GLU A 105 -9.39 5.47 12.41
C GLU A 105 -9.34 4.00 11.99
N GLY A 106 -9.09 3.71 10.71
CA GLY A 106 -9.06 2.35 10.18
C GLY A 106 -10.43 1.72 9.92
N SER A 107 -11.49 2.51 9.93
CA SER A 107 -12.85 2.06 9.61
C SER A 107 -13.09 2.01 8.10
N ALA A 108 -14.06 1.21 7.66
CA ALA A 108 -14.46 1.18 6.26
C ALA A 108 -14.98 2.55 5.82
N MET A 109 -14.70 2.89 4.55
CA MET A 109 -15.22 4.11 3.96
C MET A 109 -16.76 4.06 3.84
N PRO A 110 -17.45 5.23 3.87
CA PRO A 110 -18.89 5.28 3.65
C PRO A 110 -19.27 4.65 2.29
N ALA A 111 -20.47 4.06 2.21
CA ALA A 111 -20.96 3.29 1.07
C ALA A 111 -20.88 3.99 -0.29
N HIS A 112 -20.82 5.34 -0.30
CA HIS A 112 -20.73 6.15 -1.52
C HIS A 112 -19.31 6.49 -1.94
N PHE A 113 -18.30 6.15 -1.12
CA PHE A 113 -16.91 6.40 -1.42
C PHE A 113 -16.27 5.17 -2.09
N PRO A 114 -15.46 5.32 -3.14
CA PRO A 114 -14.75 4.19 -3.73
C PRO A 114 -13.63 3.73 -2.79
N ASP A 115 -13.99 2.81 -1.87
CA ASP A 115 -13.04 2.24 -0.90
C ASP A 115 -12.06 1.26 -1.54
N ARG A 116 -12.44 0.71 -2.68
CA ARG A 116 -11.64 -0.26 -3.44
C ARG A 116 -12.03 -0.25 -4.91
N TYR A 117 -11.14 -0.68 -5.75
CA TYR A 117 -11.45 -1.02 -7.13
C TYR A 117 -11.65 -2.55 -7.23
N ASN A 118 -12.86 -2.98 -7.55
CA ASN A 118 -13.17 -4.39 -7.79
C ASN A 118 -13.02 -4.69 -9.27
N ARG A 119 -12.01 -5.50 -9.60
CA ARG A 119 -11.78 -5.96 -10.96
C ARG A 119 -12.90 -6.88 -11.41
N ASN A 120 -13.55 -6.59 -12.53
CA ASN A 120 -14.46 -7.55 -13.16
C ASN A 120 -13.66 -8.67 -13.88
N VAL A 121 -14.34 -9.77 -14.24
CA VAL A 121 -13.67 -10.94 -14.84
C VAL A 121 -12.96 -10.58 -16.16
N PHE A 122 -13.54 -9.71 -16.96
CA PHE A 122 -12.99 -9.30 -18.26
C PHE A 122 -11.72 -8.43 -18.05
N GLU A 123 -11.76 -7.50 -17.14
CA GLU A 123 -10.59 -6.67 -16.77
C GLU A 123 -9.48 -7.54 -16.16
N GLY A 124 -9.84 -8.61 -15.44
CA GLY A 124 -8.90 -9.62 -14.96
C GLY A 124 -8.12 -10.29 -16.09
N LEU A 125 -8.80 -10.70 -17.16
CA LEU A 125 -8.18 -11.28 -18.34
C LEU A 125 -7.26 -10.28 -19.07
N VAL A 126 -7.71 -9.05 -19.27
CA VAL A 126 -6.89 -7.97 -19.87
C VAL A 126 -5.66 -7.67 -19.04
N ALA A 127 -5.78 -7.67 -17.71
CA ALA A 127 -4.67 -7.40 -16.81
C ALA A 127 -3.61 -8.51 -16.80
N LEU A 128 -3.98 -9.77 -17.11
CA LEU A 128 -2.99 -10.85 -17.28
C LEU A 128 -2.03 -10.59 -18.45
N LEU A 129 -2.47 -9.82 -19.43
CA LEU A 129 -1.66 -9.43 -20.60
C LEU A 129 -0.78 -8.20 -20.35
N LYS A 130 -1.03 -7.45 -19.28
CA LYS A 130 -0.25 -6.24 -18.96
C LYS A 130 0.94 -6.56 -18.07
N LYS A 131 2.11 -6.01 -18.43
CA LYS A 131 3.36 -6.19 -17.67
C LYS A 131 3.31 -5.51 -16.30
N ASP A 132 2.65 -4.34 -16.18
CA ASP A 132 2.51 -3.58 -14.93
C ASP A 132 1.09 -3.73 -14.36
N LYS A 133 0.91 -4.76 -13.56
CA LYS A 133 -0.37 -5.04 -12.89
C LYS A 133 -0.71 -4.01 -11.80
N ILE A 134 0.30 -3.58 -11.04
CA ILE A 134 0.12 -2.64 -9.92
C ILE A 134 -0.22 -1.26 -10.47
N GLY A 135 0.54 -0.74 -11.44
CA GLY A 135 0.27 0.54 -12.06
C GLY A 135 -1.11 0.60 -12.69
N ASN A 136 -1.52 -0.42 -13.42
CA ASN A 136 -2.86 -0.48 -14.00
C ASN A 136 -3.98 -0.49 -12.93
N TYR A 137 -3.77 -1.13 -11.79
CA TYR A 137 -4.72 -1.07 -10.70
C TYR A 137 -4.82 0.34 -10.11
N ILE A 138 -3.69 1.02 -9.93
CA ILE A 138 -3.64 2.38 -9.38
C ILE A 138 -4.24 3.40 -10.36
N ASP A 139 -4.04 3.25 -11.68
CA ASP A 139 -4.74 4.05 -12.70
C ASP A 139 -6.26 3.96 -12.52
N LYS A 140 -6.79 2.75 -12.39
CA LYS A 140 -8.24 2.54 -12.21
C LYS A 140 -8.77 3.10 -10.89
N LEU A 141 -8.00 2.97 -9.82
CA LEU A 141 -8.32 3.59 -8.54
C LEU A 141 -8.35 5.12 -8.67
N ASN A 142 -7.36 5.70 -9.33
CA ASN A 142 -7.27 7.14 -9.58
C ASN A 142 -8.44 7.66 -10.42
N GLU A 143 -8.82 6.95 -11.48
CA GLU A 143 -10.01 7.23 -12.29
C GLU A 143 -11.30 7.22 -11.44
N ALA A 144 -11.49 6.17 -10.63
CA ALA A 144 -12.67 6.01 -9.77
C ALA A 144 -12.77 7.13 -8.72
N MET A 145 -11.66 7.48 -8.07
CA MET A 145 -11.59 8.57 -7.09
C MET A 145 -11.92 9.91 -7.74
N THR A 146 -11.34 10.19 -8.90
CA THR A 146 -11.57 11.43 -9.65
C THR A 146 -13.00 11.55 -10.12
N ALA A 147 -13.58 10.49 -10.68
CA ALA A 147 -14.97 10.48 -11.14
C ALA A 147 -15.95 10.73 -9.99
N LYS A 148 -15.72 10.08 -8.85
CA LYS A 148 -16.57 10.24 -7.67
C LYS A 148 -16.49 11.65 -7.09
N TYR A 149 -15.29 12.21 -6.98
CA TYR A 149 -15.10 13.58 -6.53
C TYR A 149 -15.84 14.60 -7.43
N ARG A 150 -15.75 14.44 -8.76
CA ARG A 150 -16.47 15.30 -9.70
C ARG A 150 -17.99 15.20 -9.52
N SER A 151 -18.52 14.00 -9.37
CA SER A 151 -19.95 13.80 -9.15
C SER A 151 -20.42 14.40 -7.82
N TRP A 152 -19.59 14.37 -6.80
CA TRP A 152 -19.87 14.95 -5.48
C TRP A 152 -19.87 16.49 -5.53
N LYS A 153 -18.91 17.07 -6.23
CA LYS A 153 -18.80 18.51 -6.40
C LYS A 153 -20.04 19.10 -7.12
N GLN A 154 -20.57 18.40 -8.13
CA GLN A 154 -21.79 18.81 -8.83
C GLN A 154 -23.07 18.79 -7.97
N VAL A 155 -23.07 18.12 -6.82
CA VAL A 155 -24.20 18.04 -5.89
C VAL A 155 -24.14 19.14 -4.83
N ILE A 156 -22.94 19.71 -4.59
CA ILE A 156 -22.70 20.71 -3.54
C ILE A 156 -22.73 22.15 -4.12
N ASP A 157 -22.37 22.32 -5.40
CA ASP A 157 -22.45 23.58 -6.13
C ASP A 157 -23.89 23.79 -6.67
#